data_2225a6b9c24e10014713d28467811bb9
#
_entry.id   2225a6b9c24e10014713d28467811bb9
#
_cell.length_a   1.000
_cell.length_b   1.000
_cell.length_c   1.000
_cell.angle_alpha   90.00
_cell.angle_beta   90.00
_cell.angle_gamma   90.00
#
_symmetry.space_group_name_H-M   'P 1'
#
loop_
_entity.id
_entity.type
_entity.pdbx_description
1 polymer ?
#
loop_
_entity_poly.entity_id
_entity_poly.type
_entity_poly.pdbx_seq_one_letter_code
_entity_poly.pdbx_strand_id
1 'polypeptide(L)'
;PVGKLFRTGQEYRQGELLIRIDSDEYYASVQSAKSNLYNLITAIMPDLRLDYPEIYPKWQTYLDGFDLKKSTPELPNIDSDKERFFITGRGIITNFYNVKNLEQRLSKYAIRAPFSGILAEAVVTEGTLVRGGQKLGEFINTGVYELEVSVSKTYGDFLAVGKSVTLSNLEKSQTYEGKVTRVNGRVDASSQTVTVFIEVKDDTLKEGQYLEANLEANNEENAIEINRSLLMDGNRLFVVRDSVLDVIEVRPVYFSEKTVVIKDVQEDEVIVSKAL
;
A
#
# COMPACT_ATOMS: atom_id res chain seq x y z
N PRO A 1 -29.27 -2.72 -13.00
CA PRO A 1 -28.77 -3.73 -12.09
C PRO A 1 -28.50 -3.03 -10.79
N VAL A 2 -29.16 -3.52 -9.77
CA VAL A 2 -28.94 -3.07 -8.41
C VAL A 2 -27.50 -3.44 -8.08
N GLY A 3 -26.64 -2.45 -7.82
CA GLY A 3 -25.27 -2.68 -7.38
C GLY A 3 -25.25 -3.48 -6.08
N LYS A 4 -24.11 -4.07 -5.76
CA LYS A 4 -23.90 -4.74 -4.47
C LYS A 4 -24.26 -3.76 -3.35
N LEU A 5 -24.87 -4.26 -2.28
CA LEU A 5 -25.22 -3.43 -1.12
C LEU A 5 -23.95 -3.01 -0.39
N PHE A 6 -23.86 -1.75 0.01
CA PHE A 6 -22.74 -1.24 0.83
C PHE A 6 -22.86 -1.77 2.27
N ARG A 7 -22.28 -2.96 2.50
CA ARG A 7 -22.33 -3.68 3.78
C ARG A 7 -20.97 -4.28 4.13
N THR A 8 -20.65 -4.31 5.39
CA THR A 8 -19.45 -4.96 5.92
C THR A 8 -19.36 -6.42 5.46
N GLY A 9 -18.17 -6.85 5.04
CA GLY A 9 -17.90 -8.18 4.51
C GLY A 9 -18.20 -8.33 3.00
N GLN A 10 -18.71 -7.30 2.33
CA GLN A 10 -19.00 -7.36 0.90
C GLN A 10 -17.72 -7.15 0.09
N GLU A 11 -17.45 -8.06 -0.85
CA GLU A 11 -16.33 -7.96 -1.79
C GLU A 11 -16.69 -7.10 -2.99
N TYR A 12 -15.71 -6.32 -3.47
CA TYR A 12 -15.79 -5.51 -4.68
C TYR A 12 -14.51 -5.65 -5.51
N ARG A 13 -14.66 -5.59 -6.82
CA ARG A 13 -13.55 -5.51 -7.77
C ARG A 13 -13.17 -4.05 -7.99
N GLN A 14 -11.93 -3.82 -8.39
CA GLN A 14 -11.48 -2.49 -8.78
C GLN A 14 -12.43 -1.85 -9.79
N GLY A 15 -12.82 -0.58 -9.54
CA GLY A 15 -13.74 0.20 -10.36
C GLY A 15 -15.24 -0.07 -10.10
N GLU A 16 -15.62 -1.12 -9.34
CA GLU A 16 -17.01 -1.33 -8.96
C GLU A 16 -17.55 -0.18 -8.09
N LEU A 17 -18.81 0.15 -8.26
CA LEU A 17 -19.48 1.21 -7.50
C LEU A 17 -19.68 0.77 -6.05
N LEU A 18 -19.13 1.52 -5.10
CA LEU A 18 -19.34 1.36 -3.66
C LEU A 18 -20.57 2.14 -3.19
N ILE A 19 -20.56 3.44 -3.45
CA ILE A 19 -21.61 4.38 -3.01
C ILE A 19 -21.94 5.34 -4.15
N ARG A 20 -23.20 5.62 -4.33
CA ARG A 20 -23.68 6.75 -5.16
C ARG A 20 -24.30 7.79 -4.24
N ILE A 21 -23.75 8.99 -4.27
CA ILE A 21 -24.31 10.16 -3.59
C ILE A 21 -25.29 10.82 -4.55
N ASP A 22 -26.40 11.31 -4.03
CA ASP A 22 -27.35 12.09 -4.83
C ASP A 22 -26.64 13.33 -5.42
N SER A 23 -26.78 13.49 -6.71
CA SER A 23 -26.06 14.52 -7.47
C SER A 23 -26.94 15.23 -8.50
N ASP A 24 -28.26 15.10 -8.42
CA ASP A 24 -29.17 15.59 -9.47
C ASP A 24 -29.05 17.09 -9.67
N GLU A 25 -28.98 17.88 -8.60
CA GLU A 25 -28.77 19.33 -8.66
C GLU A 25 -27.40 19.67 -9.28
N TYR A 26 -26.36 18.93 -8.90
CA TYR A 26 -25.02 19.14 -9.43
C TYR A 26 -24.94 18.74 -10.91
N TYR A 27 -25.59 17.63 -11.29
CA TYR A 27 -25.72 17.20 -12.68
C TYR A 27 -26.40 18.27 -13.53
N ALA A 28 -27.49 18.89 -13.04
CA ALA A 28 -28.16 19.98 -13.74
C ALA A 28 -27.23 21.19 -13.97
N SER A 29 -26.37 21.51 -13.00
CA SER A 29 -25.36 22.56 -13.12
C SER A 29 -24.33 22.24 -14.20
N VAL A 30 -23.88 20.98 -14.29
CA VAL A 30 -22.98 20.50 -15.37
C VAL A 30 -23.65 20.65 -16.73
N GLN A 31 -24.92 20.25 -16.86
CA GLN A 31 -25.68 20.38 -18.12
C GLN A 31 -25.81 21.83 -18.56
N SER A 32 -26.09 22.73 -17.62
CA SER A 32 -26.17 24.17 -17.89
C SER A 32 -24.83 24.73 -18.43
N ALA A 33 -23.72 24.37 -17.79
CA ALA A 33 -22.38 24.80 -18.21
C ALA A 33 -22.01 24.24 -19.59
N LYS A 34 -22.35 22.99 -19.89
CA LYS A 34 -22.17 22.37 -21.22
C LYS A 34 -22.98 23.10 -22.31
N SER A 35 -24.24 23.39 -22.02
CA SER A 35 -25.09 24.14 -22.94
C SER A 35 -24.52 25.52 -23.23
N ASN A 36 -23.98 26.20 -22.20
CA ASN A 36 -23.33 27.48 -22.39
C ASN A 36 -22.08 27.37 -23.29
N LEU A 37 -21.22 26.38 -23.06
CA LEU A 37 -20.04 26.13 -23.91
C LEU A 37 -20.46 25.84 -25.36
N TYR A 38 -21.46 24.97 -25.56
CA TYR A 38 -21.99 24.66 -26.87
C TYR A 38 -22.48 25.92 -27.60
N ASN A 39 -23.25 26.77 -26.91
CA ASN A 39 -23.76 28.03 -27.44
C ASN A 39 -22.64 28.99 -27.82
N LEU A 40 -21.61 29.13 -27.00
CA LEU A 40 -20.46 29.99 -27.30
C LEU A 40 -19.72 29.53 -28.57
N ILE A 41 -19.53 28.21 -28.73
CA ILE A 41 -18.89 27.69 -29.97
C ILE A 41 -19.81 27.85 -31.15
N THR A 42 -21.10 27.59 -31.02
CA THR A 42 -22.07 27.79 -32.09
C THR A 42 -22.10 29.26 -32.56
N ALA A 43 -22.05 30.20 -31.64
CA ALA A 43 -22.08 31.64 -31.93
C ALA A 43 -20.89 32.13 -32.77
N ILE A 44 -19.73 31.47 -32.68
CA ILE A 44 -18.55 31.85 -33.47
C ILE A 44 -18.50 31.16 -34.84
N MET A 45 -19.33 30.17 -35.12
CA MET A 45 -19.25 29.42 -36.39
C MET A 45 -19.42 30.28 -37.64
N PRO A 46 -20.32 31.31 -37.70
CA PRO A 46 -20.37 32.21 -38.83
C PRO A 46 -19.06 32.95 -39.07
N ASP A 47 -18.42 33.48 -37.99
CA ASP A 47 -17.14 34.20 -38.09
C ASP A 47 -16.02 33.25 -38.57
N LEU A 48 -16.00 32.01 -38.04
CA LEU A 48 -15.06 30.97 -38.45
C LEU A 48 -15.20 30.62 -39.95
N ARG A 49 -16.42 30.57 -40.45
CA ARG A 49 -16.68 30.26 -41.86
C ARG A 49 -16.22 31.34 -42.78
N LEU A 50 -16.34 32.60 -42.36
CA LEU A 50 -16.01 33.77 -43.21
C LEU A 50 -14.54 34.18 -43.09
N ASP A 51 -14.03 34.28 -41.85
CA ASP A 51 -12.70 34.90 -41.60
C ASP A 51 -11.60 33.86 -41.39
N TYR A 52 -11.97 32.57 -41.10
CA TYR A 52 -11.05 31.50 -40.79
C TYR A 52 -11.49 30.16 -41.44
N PRO A 53 -11.69 30.14 -42.78
CA PRO A 53 -12.24 28.96 -43.45
C PRO A 53 -11.38 27.70 -43.28
N GLU A 54 -10.08 27.83 -43.02
CA GLU A 54 -9.14 26.74 -42.80
C GLU A 54 -9.39 26.00 -41.50
N ILE A 55 -9.91 26.65 -40.45
CA ILE A 55 -10.15 26.04 -39.15
C ILE A 55 -11.63 25.67 -38.94
N TYR A 56 -12.54 26.21 -39.77
CA TYR A 56 -13.99 25.97 -39.67
C TYR A 56 -14.34 24.47 -39.64
N PRO A 57 -13.78 23.58 -40.50
CA PRO A 57 -14.18 22.18 -40.52
C PRO A 57 -13.90 21.45 -39.22
N LYS A 58 -12.79 21.74 -38.51
CA LYS A 58 -12.47 21.07 -37.25
C LYS A 58 -13.41 21.48 -36.12
N TRP A 59 -13.83 22.75 -36.09
CA TRP A 59 -14.80 23.23 -35.11
C TRP A 59 -16.22 22.73 -35.41
N GLN A 60 -16.58 22.57 -36.68
CA GLN A 60 -17.83 21.94 -37.09
C GLN A 60 -17.85 20.48 -36.64
N THR A 61 -16.80 19.72 -36.90
CA THR A 61 -16.69 18.32 -36.44
C THR A 61 -16.78 18.21 -34.92
N TYR A 62 -16.21 19.16 -34.19
CA TYR A 62 -16.33 19.20 -32.72
C TYR A 62 -17.77 19.38 -32.27
N LEU A 63 -18.52 20.31 -32.86
CA LEU A 63 -19.94 20.53 -32.55
C LEU A 63 -20.82 19.34 -32.93
N ASP A 64 -20.56 18.72 -34.08
CA ASP A 64 -21.31 17.54 -34.53
C ASP A 64 -21.12 16.34 -33.60
N GLY A 65 -19.95 16.24 -32.97
CA GLY A 65 -19.63 15.21 -31.97
C GLY A 65 -20.03 15.56 -30.53
N PHE A 66 -20.51 16.79 -30.29
CA PHE A 66 -20.79 17.27 -28.94
C PHE A 66 -22.13 16.71 -28.43
N ASP A 67 -22.09 15.88 -27.40
CA ASP A 67 -23.27 15.30 -26.74
C ASP A 67 -23.37 15.78 -25.29
N LEU A 68 -24.42 16.50 -24.96
CA LEU A 68 -24.65 17.01 -23.60
C LEU A 68 -24.71 15.91 -22.53
N LYS A 69 -25.07 14.68 -22.91
CA LYS A 69 -25.20 13.54 -21.98
C LYS A 69 -23.88 12.78 -21.77
N LYS A 70 -22.92 12.96 -22.67
CA LYS A 70 -21.60 12.32 -22.58
C LYS A 70 -20.56 13.29 -22.01
N SER A 71 -19.39 12.79 -21.62
CA SER A 71 -18.27 13.65 -21.25
C SER A 71 -17.92 14.61 -22.38
N THR A 72 -17.64 15.87 -22.05
CA THR A 72 -17.26 16.90 -23.02
C THR A 72 -15.98 16.46 -23.74
N PRO A 73 -15.99 16.38 -25.10
CA PRO A 73 -14.79 16.03 -25.85
C PRO A 73 -13.68 17.09 -25.68
N GLU A 74 -12.44 16.72 -25.93
CA GLU A 74 -11.33 17.66 -25.93
C GLU A 74 -11.48 18.68 -27.06
N LEU A 75 -11.12 19.94 -26.80
CA LEU A 75 -11.14 20.98 -27.82
C LEU A 75 -10.25 20.61 -29.01
N PRO A 76 -10.59 21.05 -30.23
CA PRO A 76 -9.70 20.93 -31.38
C PRO A 76 -8.31 21.55 -31.11
N ASN A 77 -7.27 20.97 -31.69
CA ASN A 77 -5.93 21.53 -31.57
C ASN A 77 -5.92 22.94 -32.14
N ILE A 78 -5.26 23.86 -31.43
CA ILE A 78 -5.08 25.25 -31.85
C ILE A 78 -3.72 25.35 -32.52
N ASP A 79 -3.70 25.56 -33.84
CA ASP A 79 -2.49 25.45 -34.65
C ASP A 79 -1.84 26.81 -34.99
N SER A 80 -2.52 27.92 -34.69
CA SER A 80 -2.01 29.26 -34.94
C SER A 80 -2.29 30.26 -33.83
N ASP A 81 -1.45 31.29 -33.72
CA ASP A 81 -1.68 32.36 -32.73
C ASP A 81 -2.95 33.16 -33.05
N LYS A 82 -3.28 33.36 -34.35
CA LYS A 82 -4.49 34.01 -34.81
C LYS A 82 -5.74 33.27 -34.27
N GLU A 83 -5.77 31.96 -34.44
CA GLU A 83 -6.83 31.11 -33.88
C GLU A 83 -6.88 31.19 -32.34
N ARG A 84 -5.71 31.09 -31.68
CA ARG A 84 -5.61 31.15 -30.23
C ARG A 84 -6.22 32.44 -29.68
N PHE A 85 -5.85 33.57 -30.23
CA PHE A 85 -6.38 34.86 -29.77
C PHE A 85 -7.88 34.98 -30.01
N PHE A 86 -8.38 34.50 -31.14
CA PHE A 86 -9.80 34.52 -31.47
C PHE A 86 -10.60 33.65 -30.48
N ILE A 87 -10.23 32.39 -30.31
CA ILE A 87 -10.91 31.43 -29.45
C ILE A 87 -10.82 31.84 -27.99
N THR A 88 -9.67 32.31 -27.51
CA THR A 88 -9.49 32.83 -26.16
C THR A 88 -10.32 34.08 -25.91
N GLY A 89 -10.31 35.01 -26.84
CA GLY A 89 -11.11 36.25 -26.73
C GLY A 89 -12.61 36.04 -26.66
N ARG A 90 -13.11 34.92 -27.20
CA ARG A 90 -14.53 34.52 -27.12
C ARG A 90 -14.82 33.72 -25.84
N GLY A 91 -13.84 33.48 -24.95
CA GLY A 91 -14.03 32.82 -23.67
C GLY A 91 -14.25 31.31 -23.76
N ILE A 92 -14.04 30.69 -24.94
CA ILE A 92 -14.30 29.25 -25.14
C ILE A 92 -13.39 28.38 -24.26
N ILE A 93 -12.10 28.69 -24.20
CA ILE A 93 -11.13 27.93 -23.39
C ILE A 93 -11.52 27.97 -21.91
N THR A 94 -11.86 29.16 -21.40
CA THR A 94 -12.28 29.32 -19.99
C THR A 94 -13.53 28.51 -19.68
N ASN A 95 -14.55 28.57 -20.56
CA ASN A 95 -15.78 27.80 -20.36
C ASN A 95 -15.57 26.30 -20.49
N PHE A 96 -14.68 25.87 -21.39
CA PHE A 96 -14.30 24.46 -21.52
C PHE A 96 -13.71 23.91 -20.20
N TYR A 97 -12.72 24.59 -19.64
CA TYR A 97 -12.13 24.16 -18.38
C TYR A 97 -13.08 24.28 -17.20
N ASN A 98 -14.01 25.22 -17.22
CA ASN A 98 -15.09 25.26 -16.23
C ASN A 98 -15.97 24.00 -16.31
N VAL A 99 -16.39 23.61 -17.52
CA VAL A 99 -17.16 22.37 -17.72
C VAL A 99 -16.36 21.15 -17.24
N LYS A 100 -15.08 21.02 -17.63
CA LYS A 100 -14.22 19.91 -17.19
C LYS A 100 -14.10 19.83 -15.66
N ASN A 101 -13.95 20.98 -14.99
CA ASN A 101 -13.92 21.04 -13.53
C ASN A 101 -15.23 20.54 -12.91
N LEU A 102 -16.38 20.97 -13.45
CA LEU A 102 -17.68 20.52 -12.98
C LEU A 102 -17.89 19.02 -13.23
N GLU A 103 -17.50 18.49 -14.41
CA GLU A 103 -17.55 17.06 -14.69
C GLU A 103 -16.67 16.24 -13.73
N GLN A 104 -15.45 16.72 -13.44
CA GLN A 104 -14.57 16.07 -12.49
C GLN A 104 -15.14 16.09 -11.06
N ARG A 105 -15.80 17.16 -10.66
CA ARG A 105 -16.51 17.19 -9.37
C ARG A 105 -17.70 16.23 -9.36
N LEU A 106 -18.49 16.18 -10.43
CA LEU A 106 -19.60 15.25 -10.55
C LEU A 106 -19.16 13.79 -10.47
N SER A 107 -18.02 13.44 -11.04
CA SER A 107 -17.49 12.07 -10.95
C SER A 107 -17.25 11.59 -9.52
N LYS A 108 -16.98 12.51 -8.58
CA LYS A 108 -16.76 12.20 -7.16
C LYS A 108 -18.03 11.78 -6.41
N TYR A 109 -19.21 12.00 -6.98
CA TYR A 109 -20.48 11.52 -6.42
C TYR A 109 -20.69 10.02 -6.63
N ALA A 110 -19.90 9.39 -7.48
CA ALA A 110 -19.85 7.95 -7.65
C ALA A 110 -18.54 7.41 -7.07
N ILE A 111 -18.58 7.01 -5.80
CA ILE A 111 -17.39 6.44 -5.12
C ILE A 111 -17.23 5.01 -5.58
N ARG A 112 -16.06 4.70 -6.14
CA ARG A 112 -15.71 3.39 -6.68
C ARG A 112 -14.56 2.76 -5.92
N ALA A 113 -14.50 1.43 -5.92
CA ALA A 113 -13.41 0.66 -5.33
C ALA A 113 -12.08 1.00 -6.02
N PRO A 114 -11.08 1.52 -5.29
CA PRO A 114 -9.78 1.88 -5.87
C PRO A 114 -8.92 0.65 -6.23
N PHE A 115 -9.20 -0.48 -5.61
CA PHE A 115 -8.59 -1.79 -5.83
C PHE A 115 -9.63 -2.89 -5.57
N SER A 116 -9.32 -4.15 -5.88
CA SER A 116 -10.16 -5.28 -5.48
C SER A 116 -9.96 -5.59 -4.00
N GLY A 117 -11.04 -5.77 -3.24
CA GLY A 117 -10.97 -5.94 -1.79
C GLY A 117 -12.32 -6.11 -1.14
N ILE A 118 -12.34 -5.96 0.18
CA ILE A 118 -13.53 -6.15 1.04
C ILE A 118 -13.85 -4.85 1.78
N LEU A 119 -15.13 -4.55 1.93
CA LEU A 119 -15.59 -3.48 2.80
C LEU A 119 -15.53 -3.97 4.27
N ALA A 120 -14.50 -3.54 4.99
CA ALA A 120 -14.27 -3.92 6.40
C ALA A 120 -15.27 -3.24 7.33
N GLU A 121 -15.66 -2.00 7.03
CA GLU A 121 -16.63 -1.23 7.81
C GLU A 121 -17.55 -0.44 6.90
N ALA A 122 -18.84 -0.45 7.19
CA ALA A 122 -19.85 0.40 6.57
C ALA A 122 -20.47 1.29 7.64
N VAL A 123 -20.18 2.61 7.58
CA VAL A 123 -20.66 3.60 8.58
C VAL A 123 -21.99 4.22 8.16
N VAL A 124 -22.31 4.15 6.87
CA VAL A 124 -23.52 4.78 6.30
C VAL A 124 -24.42 3.74 5.63
N THR A 125 -25.70 4.04 5.58
CA THR A 125 -26.72 3.26 4.89
C THR A 125 -27.42 4.12 3.83
N GLU A 126 -28.19 3.50 2.95
CA GLU A 126 -29.03 4.22 1.98
C GLU A 126 -29.95 5.23 2.68
N GLY A 127 -30.02 6.44 2.14
CA GLY A 127 -30.77 7.55 2.73
C GLY A 127 -30.02 8.37 3.78
N THR A 128 -28.80 7.98 4.17
CA THR A 128 -27.99 8.77 5.09
C THR A 128 -27.53 10.08 4.44
N LEU A 129 -27.76 11.20 5.11
CA LEU A 129 -27.17 12.48 4.72
C LEU A 129 -25.66 12.48 5.04
N VAL A 130 -24.84 12.66 4.00
CA VAL A 130 -23.37 12.68 4.12
C VAL A 130 -22.80 14.08 3.89
N ARG A 131 -21.67 14.37 4.51
CA ARG A 131 -20.98 15.65 4.39
C ARG A 131 -19.54 15.46 3.87
N GLY A 132 -18.99 16.50 3.27
CA GLY A 132 -17.57 16.49 2.88
C GLY A 132 -16.65 16.23 4.09
N GLY A 133 -15.70 15.27 3.94
CA GLY A 133 -14.78 14.87 5.00
C GLY A 133 -15.32 13.80 5.97
N GLN A 134 -16.58 13.38 5.84
CA GLN A 134 -17.13 12.33 6.69
C GLN A 134 -16.61 10.95 6.26
N LYS A 135 -16.21 10.11 7.25
CA LYS A 135 -15.90 8.69 7.02
C LYS A 135 -17.20 7.97 6.64
N LEU A 136 -17.21 7.29 5.50
CA LEU A 136 -18.36 6.52 5.00
C LEU A 136 -18.21 5.03 5.28
N GLY A 137 -16.98 4.55 5.37
CA GLY A 137 -16.62 3.17 5.60
C GLY A 137 -15.12 2.98 5.50
N GLU A 138 -14.71 1.72 5.59
CA GLU A 138 -13.31 1.30 5.44
C GLU A 138 -13.23 0.16 4.43
N PHE A 139 -12.36 0.31 3.44
CA PHE A 139 -12.21 -0.63 2.36
C PHE A 139 -10.77 -1.11 2.30
N ILE A 140 -10.57 -2.42 2.50
CA ILE A 140 -9.26 -3.05 2.65
C ILE A 140 -8.92 -3.95 1.47
N ASN A 141 -7.63 -4.06 1.18
CA ASN A 141 -7.10 -5.02 0.23
C ASN A 141 -6.76 -6.31 0.99
N THR A 142 -7.42 -7.40 0.63
CA THR A 142 -7.23 -8.72 1.26
C THR A 142 -6.19 -9.60 0.57
N GLY A 143 -5.61 -9.14 -0.53
CA GLY A 143 -4.60 -9.90 -1.28
C GLY A 143 -3.18 -9.78 -0.73
N VAL A 144 -2.91 -8.75 0.07
CA VAL A 144 -1.57 -8.48 0.61
C VAL A 144 -1.72 -7.85 1.99
N TYR A 145 -1.07 -8.42 2.97
CA TYR A 145 -0.99 -7.90 4.33
C TYR A 145 0.43 -7.45 4.65
N GLU A 146 0.56 -6.51 5.54
CA GLU A 146 1.84 -6.06 6.06
C GLU A 146 1.86 -6.27 7.57
N LEU A 147 2.83 -7.05 8.05
CA LEU A 147 3.08 -7.25 9.47
C LEU A 147 4.16 -6.27 9.93
N GLU A 148 3.83 -5.47 10.94
CA GLU A 148 4.78 -4.58 11.60
C GLU A 148 5.40 -5.30 12.81
N VAL A 149 6.73 -5.47 12.79
CA VAL A 149 7.46 -6.17 13.85
C VAL A 149 8.52 -5.24 14.43
N SER A 150 8.53 -5.12 15.76
CA SER A 150 9.60 -4.42 16.48
C SER A 150 10.70 -5.41 16.86
N VAL A 151 11.89 -5.21 16.30
CA VAL A 151 13.05 -6.11 16.49
C VAL A 151 14.17 -5.35 17.19
N SER A 152 14.80 -5.98 18.20
CA SER A 152 15.97 -5.39 18.86
C SER A 152 17.03 -5.03 17.81
N LYS A 153 17.68 -3.88 17.97
CA LYS A 153 18.76 -3.41 17.10
C LYS A 153 19.85 -4.48 16.89
N THR A 154 20.11 -5.30 17.90
CA THR A 154 21.10 -6.39 17.83
C THR A 154 20.81 -7.41 16.73
N TYR A 155 19.52 -7.59 16.41
CA TYR A 155 19.05 -8.51 15.36
C TYR A 155 18.66 -7.80 14.06
N GLY A 156 18.69 -6.47 14.05
CA GLY A 156 18.27 -5.68 12.90
C GLY A 156 19.04 -5.99 11.62
N ASP A 157 20.32 -6.31 11.75
CA ASP A 157 21.19 -6.64 10.61
C ASP A 157 20.82 -7.97 9.93
N PHE A 158 20.09 -8.86 10.64
CA PHE A 158 19.58 -10.11 10.07
C PHE A 158 18.33 -9.92 9.22
N LEU A 159 17.70 -8.73 9.27
CA LEU A 159 16.45 -8.40 8.58
C LEU A 159 16.69 -7.44 7.40
N ALA A 160 17.53 -7.81 6.49
CA ALA A 160 17.73 -7.05 5.25
C ALA A 160 16.46 -7.08 4.38
N VAL A 161 16.19 -5.97 3.68
CA VAL A 161 15.11 -5.89 2.69
C VAL A 161 15.28 -7.00 1.65
N GLY A 162 14.18 -7.70 1.36
CA GLY A 162 14.17 -8.83 0.44
C GLY A 162 14.32 -10.21 1.10
N LYS A 163 14.68 -10.28 2.38
CA LYS A 163 14.82 -11.55 3.11
C LYS A 163 13.45 -12.20 3.35
N SER A 164 13.37 -13.51 3.15
CA SER A 164 12.20 -14.31 3.51
C SER A 164 12.17 -14.55 5.03
N VAL A 165 10.96 -14.53 5.59
CA VAL A 165 10.72 -14.73 7.03
C VAL A 165 9.55 -15.70 7.17
N THR A 166 9.70 -16.73 7.99
CA THR A 166 8.59 -17.62 8.34
C THR A 166 7.75 -16.98 9.44
N LEU A 167 6.45 -16.84 9.16
CA LEU A 167 5.47 -16.34 10.13
C LEU A 167 4.62 -17.50 10.64
N SER A 168 4.17 -17.42 11.87
CA SER A 168 3.25 -18.40 12.45
C SER A 168 2.14 -17.71 13.23
N ASN A 169 0.95 -18.32 13.28
CA ASN A 169 -0.08 -17.88 14.20
C ASN A 169 0.34 -18.20 15.65
N LEU A 170 -0.33 -17.58 16.63
CA LEU A 170 0.00 -17.76 18.07
C LEU A 170 -0.09 -19.22 18.52
N GLU A 171 -0.98 -20.01 17.91
CA GLU A 171 -1.16 -21.43 18.21
C GLU A 171 -0.12 -22.33 17.51
N LYS A 172 0.73 -21.77 16.63
CA LYS A 172 1.70 -22.47 15.79
C LYS A 172 1.10 -23.58 14.91
N SER A 173 -0.21 -23.49 14.66
CA SER A 173 -0.94 -24.44 13.84
C SER A 173 -0.86 -24.11 12.34
N GLN A 174 -0.51 -22.88 11.98
CA GLN A 174 -0.37 -22.41 10.60
C GLN A 174 0.91 -21.58 10.45
N THR A 175 1.57 -21.78 9.33
CA THR A 175 2.78 -21.04 8.95
C THR A 175 2.57 -20.36 7.62
N TYR A 176 3.15 -19.16 7.47
CA TYR A 176 3.07 -18.32 6.29
C TYR A 176 4.47 -17.88 5.87
N GLU A 177 4.68 -17.66 4.59
CA GLU A 177 5.91 -17.05 4.11
C GLU A 177 5.71 -15.55 3.94
N GLY A 178 6.55 -14.78 4.63
CA GLY A 178 6.62 -13.34 4.51
C GLY A 178 7.94 -12.90 3.90
N LYS A 179 7.96 -11.66 3.38
CA LYS A 179 9.16 -11.05 2.84
C LYS A 179 9.37 -9.66 3.45
N VAL A 180 10.57 -9.39 3.93
CA VAL A 180 10.92 -8.05 4.43
C VAL A 180 10.89 -7.06 3.26
N THR A 181 9.99 -6.08 3.35
CA THR A 181 9.84 -5.03 2.33
C THR A 181 10.52 -3.74 2.74
N ARG A 182 10.48 -3.41 4.02
CA ARG A 182 11.06 -2.17 4.55
C ARG A 182 11.61 -2.39 5.95
N VAL A 183 12.70 -1.69 6.25
CA VAL A 183 13.29 -1.59 7.60
C VAL A 183 13.33 -0.10 7.94
N ASN A 184 12.79 0.28 9.08
CA ASN A 184 12.80 1.68 9.52
C ASN A 184 14.25 2.10 9.80
N GLY A 185 14.66 3.22 9.24
CA GLY A 185 15.99 3.81 9.51
C GLY A 185 16.15 4.43 10.90
N ARG A 186 15.07 4.46 11.71
CA ARG A 186 15.05 5.04 13.06
C ARG A 186 14.96 3.94 14.10
N VAL A 187 15.82 4.01 15.10
CA VAL A 187 15.73 3.21 16.33
C VAL A 187 14.82 3.92 17.33
N ASP A 188 13.87 3.20 17.89
CA ASP A 188 13.12 3.70 19.04
C ASP A 188 14.04 3.77 20.25
N ALA A 189 14.19 4.98 20.83
CA ALA A 189 15.14 5.24 21.90
C ALA A 189 14.75 4.56 23.22
N SER A 190 13.47 4.33 23.45
CA SER A 190 12.94 3.76 24.70
C SER A 190 13.04 2.23 24.73
N SER A 191 12.72 1.57 23.62
CA SER A 191 12.72 0.11 23.50
C SER A 191 14.00 -0.44 22.88
N GLN A 192 14.84 0.41 22.27
CA GLN A 192 16.03 0.02 21.51
C GLN A 192 15.71 -0.96 20.36
N THR A 193 14.52 -0.78 19.77
CA THR A 193 14.05 -1.61 18.66
C THR A 193 14.04 -0.85 17.34
N VAL A 194 14.09 -1.60 16.24
CA VAL A 194 13.88 -1.13 14.88
C VAL A 194 12.58 -1.76 14.36
N THR A 195 11.72 -0.96 13.76
CA THR A 195 10.50 -1.45 13.13
C THR A 195 10.81 -2.03 11.75
N VAL A 196 10.36 -3.25 11.51
CA VAL A 196 10.50 -3.98 10.26
C VAL A 196 9.11 -4.30 9.71
N PHE A 197 8.93 -4.12 8.42
CA PHE A 197 7.68 -4.38 7.72
C PHE A 197 7.85 -5.63 6.84
N ILE A 198 6.99 -6.61 7.07
CA ILE A 198 7.02 -7.92 6.40
C ILE A 198 5.72 -8.07 5.60
N GLU A 199 5.83 -8.14 4.28
CA GLU A 199 4.71 -8.42 3.40
C GLU A 199 4.41 -9.91 3.42
N VAL A 200 3.14 -10.26 3.53
CA VAL A 200 2.62 -11.62 3.48
C VAL A 200 1.39 -11.69 2.58
N LYS A 201 1.31 -12.73 1.75
CA LYS A 201 0.21 -12.96 0.82
C LYS A 201 -0.43 -14.29 1.15
N ASP A 202 -1.60 -14.24 1.77
CA ASP A 202 -2.40 -15.43 2.07
C ASP A 202 -3.87 -15.05 2.26
N ASP A 203 -4.75 -15.74 1.57
CA ASP A 203 -6.19 -15.44 1.56
C ASP A 203 -6.89 -15.82 2.88
N THR A 204 -6.22 -16.60 3.76
CA THR A 204 -6.77 -17.01 5.07
C THR A 204 -6.50 -15.97 6.15
N LEU A 205 -5.56 -15.05 5.92
CA LEU A 205 -5.24 -13.99 6.85
C LEU A 205 -6.35 -12.94 6.93
N LYS A 206 -6.45 -12.31 8.08
CA LYS A 206 -7.38 -11.20 8.32
C LYS A 206 -6.64 -10.03 8.96
N GLU A 207 -7.09 -8.83 8.63
CA GLU A 207 -6.61 -7.62 9.28
C GLU A 207 -6.82 -7.69 10.79
N GLY A 208 -5.81 -7.26 11.55
CA GLY A 208 -5.81 -7.33 13.03
C GLY A 208 -5.41 -8.67 13.60
N GLN A 209 -5.07 -9.67 12.78
CA GLN A 209 -4.58 -10.96 13.25
C GLN A 209 -3.13 -10.85 13.75
N TYR A 210 -2.85 -11.43 14.91
CA TYR A 210 -1.49 -11.51 15.45
C TYR A 210 -0.71 -12.67 14.82
N LEU A 211 0.52 -12.35 14.38
CA LEU A 211 1.48 -13.32 13.88
C LEU A 211 2.82 -13.18 14.62
N GLU A 212 3.50 -14.28 14.81
CA GLU A 212 4.89 -14.33 15.27
C GLU A 212 5.82 -14.48 14.08
N ALA A 213 6.87 -13.65 14.00
CA ALA A 213 7.90 -13.76 12.99
C ALA A 213 9.07 -14.60 13.54
N ASN A 214 9.36 -15.71 12.90
CA ASN A 214 10.49 -16.54 13.22
C ASN A 214 11.68 -16.10 12.35
N LEU A 215 12.69 -15.54 13.01
CA LEU A 215 13.93 -15.12 12.37
C LEU A 215 14.95 -16.24 12.45
N GLU A 216 15.33 -16.78 11.32
CA GLU A 216 16.50 -17.65 11.28
C GLU A 216 17.75 -16.77 11.39
N ALA A 217 18.44 -16.89 12.51
CA ALA A 217 19.81 -16.40 12.66
C ALA A 217 20.73 -17.16 11.69
N ASN A 218 21.91 -16.62 11.42
CA ASN A 218 22.89 -17.31 10.60
C ASN A 218 23.17 -18.70 11.16
N ASN A 219 23.10 -19.70 10.30
CA ASN A 219 23.52 -21.05 10.66
C ASN A 219 25.04 -21.04 10.76
N GLU A 220 25.54 -21.10 11.97
CA GLU A 220 26.99 -21.18 12.22
C GLU A 220 27.42 -22.64 12.14
N GLU A 221 28.06 -23.01 11.04
CA GLU A 221 28.61 -24.36 10.88
C GLU A 221 29.65 -24.68 11.96
N ASN A 222 29.65 -25.92 12.45
CA ASN A 222 30.53 -26.40 13.50
C ASN A 222 30.46 -25.60 14.81
N ALA A 223 29.27 -25.18 15.18
CA ALA A 223 28.98 -24.50 16.43
C ALA A 223 28.03 -25.31 17.30
N ILE A 224 28.22 -25.24 18.62
CA ILE A 224 27.36 -25.87 19.61
C ILE A 224 26.81 -24.82 20.58
N GLU A 225 25.58 -25.00 21.01
CA GLU A 225 24.94 -24.17 22.02
C GLU A 225 25.14 -24.82 23.40
N ILE A 226 25.68 -24.06 24.36
CA ILE A 226 25.87 -24.50 25.74
C ILE A 226 25.26 -23.48 26.70
N ASN A 227 25.03 -23.90 27.95
CA ASN A 227 24.59 -22.97 29.00
C ASN A 227 25.75 -21.97 29.28
N ARG A 228 25.41 -20.67 29.32
CA ARG A 228 26.35 -19.59 29.54
C ARG A 228 27.14 -19.73 30.85
N SER A 229 26.52 -20.35 31.88
CA SER A 229 27.21 -20.60 33.16
C SER A 229 28.39 -21.58 33.09
N LEU A 230 28.51 -22.31 31.99
CA LEU A 230 29.62 -23.27 31.79
C LEU A 230 30.86 -22.58 31.15
N LEU A 231 30.69 -21.40 30.55
CA LEU A 231 31.79 -20.66 29.98
C LEU A 231 32.52 -19.90 31.05
N MET A 232 33.81 -20.19 31.21
CA MET A 232 34.71 -19.55 32.15
C MET A 232 35.31 -18.25 31.60
N ASP A 233 35.92 -17.45 32.48
CA ASP A 233 36.67 -16.28 32.08
C ASP A 233 37.79 -16.65 31.09
N GLY A 234 37.98 -15.80 30.08
CA GLY A 234 38.93 -16.05 29.00
C GLY A 234 38.47 -17.06 27.96
N ASN A 235 37.14 -17.23 27.81
CA ASN A 235 36.51 -18.12 26.81
C ASN A 235 36.96 -19.57 26.93
N ARG A 236 37.06 -20.09 28.13
CA ARG A 236 37.47 -21.44 28.43
C ARG A 236 36.29 -22.31 28.86
N LEU A 237 36.40 -23.61 28.59
CA LEU A 237 35.40 -24.60 28.90
C LEU A 237 36.05 -25.86 29.47
N PHE A 238 35.41 -26.45 30.51
CA PHE A 238 35.82 -27.74 31.02
C PHE A 238 35.30 -28.87 30.13
N VAL A 239 36.24 -29.76 29.77
CA VAL A 239 35.93 -31.02 29.06
C VAL A 239 36.52 -32.20 29.80
N VAL A 240 36.02 -33.38 29.55
CA VAL A 240 36.55 -34.61 30.11
C VAL A 240 37.27 -35.40 29.01
N ARG A 241 38.58 -35.57 29.14
CA ARG A 241 39.40 -36.41 28.28
C ARG A 241 40.04 -37.52 29.10
N ASP A 242 39.93 -38.75 28.67
CA ASP A 242 40.50 -39.94 29.37
C ASP A 242 40.19 -40.00 30.89
N SER A 243 38.94 -39.62 31.27
CA SER A 243 38.47 -39.54 32.66
C SER A 243 39.18 -38.44 33.50
N VAL A 244 39.90 -37.50 32.87
CA VAL A 244 40.53 -36.37 33.53
C VAL A 244 39.85 -35.07 33.05
N LEU A 245 39.70 -34.14 33.99
CA LEU A 245 39.19 -32.81 33.68
C LEU A 245 40.29 -32.01 32.97
N ASP A 246 39.96 -31.52 31.79
CA ASP A 246 40.84 -30.65 30.97
C ASP A 246 40.13 -29.33 30.64
N VAL A 247 40.90 -28.32 30.25
CA VAL A 247 40.38 -27.00 29.94
C VAL A 247 40.75 -26.66 28.48
N ILE A 248 39.76 -26.41 27.67
CA ILE A 248 39.96 -25.97 26.30
C ILE A 248 39.57 -24.50 26.14
N GLU A 249 40.21 -23.83 25.18
CA GLU A 249 39.85 -22.49 24.75
C GLU A 249 38.85 -22.62 23.60
N VAL A 250 37.73 -21.90 23.69
CA VAL A 250 36.64 -21.93 22.71
C VAL A 250 36.40 -20.52 22.19
N ARG A 251 35.78 -20.42 21.01
CA ARG A 251 35.45 -19.14 20.40
C ARG A 251 33.95 -18.87 20.47
N PRO A 252 33.47 -18.00 21.40
CA PRO A 252 32.09 -17.60 21.42
C PRO A 252 31.74 -16.79 20.17
N VAL A 253 30.63 -17.15 19.50
CA VAL A 253 30.13 -16.45 18.31
C VAL A 253 28.85 -15.71 18.60
N TYR A 254 28.06 -16.17 19.60
CA TYR A 254 26.84 -15.53 19.99
C TYR A 254 26.51 -15.74 21.49
N PHE A 255 26.04 -14.69 22.17
CA PHE A 255 25.59 -14.73 23.55
C PHE A 255 24.10 -14.45 23.66
N SER A 256 23.35 -15.33 24.31
CA SER A 256 21.98 -15.14 24.76
C SER A 256 21.95 -14.85 26.27
N GLU A 257 20.77 -14.60 26.83
CA GLU A 257 20.64 -14.46 28.30
C GLU A 257 21.07 -15.71 29.07
N LYS A 258 20.73 -16.89 28.56
CA LYS A 258 20.96 -18.20 29.23
C LYS A 258 21.99 -19.08 28.55
N THR A 259 22.26 -18.87 27.29
CA THR A 259 23.09 -19.73 26.45
C THR A 259 24.19 -18.95 25.74
N VAL A 260 25.20 -19.64 25.27
CA VAL A 260 26.24 -19.14 24.41
C VAL A 260 26.50 -20.15 23.29
N VAL A 261 26.63 -19.66 22.07
CA VAL A 261 27.05 -20.48 20.92
C VAL A 261 28.56 -20.36 20.78
N ILE A 262 29.23 -21.49 20.78
CA ILE A 262 30.69 -21.57 20.72
C ILE A 262 31.17 -22.42 19.53
N LYS A 263 32.34 -22.12 19.03
CA LYS A 263 33.07 -22.89 18.02
C LYS A 263 34.38 -23.45 18.58
N ASP A 264 35.04 -24.24 17.76
CA ASP A 264 36.37 -24.81 18.04
C ASP A 264 36.31 -25.91 19.13
N VAL A 265 35.19 -26.61 19.26
CA VAL A 265 34.99 -27.83 20.04
C VAL A 265 35.06 -29.04 19.10
N GLN A 266 35.86 -30.07 19.43
CA GLN A 266 35.96 -31.30 18.62
C GLN A 266 34.72 -32.17 18.79
N GLU A 267 34.34 -32.95 17.74
CA GLU A 267 33.08 -33.72 17.72
C GLU A 267 32.95 -34.74 18.86
N ASP A 268 34.06 -35.25 19.40
CA ASP A 268 34.05 -36.32 20.45
C ASP A 268 34.32 -35.78 21.86
N GLU A 269 34.33 -34.46 22.07
CA GLU A 269 34.61 -33.88 23.37
C GLU A 269 33.39 -33.93 24.30
N VAL A 270 33.61 -34.48 25.50
CA VAL A 270 32.60 -34.54 26.55
C VAL A 270 32.62 -33.27 27.40
N ILE A 271 31.61 -32.41 27.22
CA ILE A 271 31.50 -31.16 27.97
C ILE A 271 30.91 -31.40 29.33
N VAL A 272 31.44 -30.76 30.36
CA VAL A 272 30.87 -30.82 31.72
C VAL A 272 29.52 -30.06 31.74
N SER A 273 28.45 -30.72 32.06
CA SER A 273 27.06 -30.17 32.02
C SER A 273 26.67 -29.32 33.22
N LYS A 274 27.54 -29.27 34.27
CA LYS A 274 27.27 -28.47 35.48
C LYS A 274 28.58 -27.81 35.92
N ALA A 275 28.49 -26.49 36.19
CA ALA A 275 29.61 -25.77 36.75
C ALA A 275 30.02 -26.39 38.11
N LEU A 276 31.31 -26.56 38.32
CA LEU A 276 31.91 -27.05 39.55
C LEU A 276 31.90 -25.99 40.63
#